data_d4c85f11d8f27c49c83594142e5c3a66
#
_entry.id   d4c85f11d8f27c49c83594142e5c3a66
#
_cell.length_a   1.000
_cell.length_b   1.000
_cell.length_c   1.000
_cell.angle_alpha   90.00
_cell.angle_beta   90.00
_cell.angle_gamma   90.00
#
_symmetry.space_group_name_H-M   'P 1'
#
loop_
_entity.id
_entity.type
_entity.pdbx_description
1 polymer ?
#
loop_
_entity_poly.entity_id
_entity_poly.type
_entity_poly.pdbx_seq_one_letter_code
_entity_poly.pdbx_strand_id
1 'polypeptide(L)'
;PPRSTLFPYTTLFRSIDREKLAWIMDLKNNRRGRIKEYADHFDGVEFTASKPEPNLNGLWDTNVDIALPCATQNEINGEEAQMLVDNEVIAVAEGANMPCTPEAVECFHANGVLFAPGKASNAGGVATSGLEMSQNSLRMNWTREEVDQKLEGIMINIHKNAFETAEKYGMPGNYVAGANIAGFLKVAEAMQAQGMV
;
A
#
# COMPACT_ATOMS: atom_id res chain seq x y z
N PRO A 1 22.65 7.57 3.42
CA PRO A 1 21.85 6.77 4.33
C PRO A 1 20.44 6.59 3.75
N PRO A 2 19.80 5.42 3.92
CA PRO A 2 18.44 5.22 3.43
C PRO A 2 17.49 6.23 4.08
N ARG A 3 16.61 6.80 3.28
CA ARG A 3 15.55 7.70 3.73
C ARG A 3 14.51 6.90 4.53
N SER A 4 13.79 7.51 5.45
CA SER A 4 12.90 6.80 6.38
C SER A 4 11.56 6.41 5.76
N THR A 5 11.01 5.27 6.16
CA THR A 5 9.65 4.83 5.86
C THR A 5 8.66 5.45 6.86
N LEU A 6 7.56 6.01 6.39
CA LEU A 6 6.55 6.70 7.21
C LEU A 6 5.25 5.93 7.31
N PHE A 7 4.69 5.89 8.52
CA PHE A 7 3.34 5.40 8.80
C PHE A 7 2.38 6.57 9.09
N PRO A 8 1.06 6.46 8.83
CA PRO A 8 0.10 7.57 8.77
C PRO A 8 -0.25 8.25 10.11
N TYR A 9 0.51 8.04 11.16
CA TYR A 9 0.46 8.81 12.41
C TYR A 9 1.89 9.11 12.79
N THR A 10 2.35 10.27 12.44
CA THR A 10 3.75 10.56 12.24
C THR A 10 4.58 10.53 13.49
N THR A 11 5.55 9.70 13.46
CA THR A 11 6.75 9.87 14.25
C THR A 11 7.92 9.85 13.28
N LEU A 12 8.71 10.91 13.21
CA LEU A 12 9.94 10.95 12.43
C LEU A 12 10.93 9.94 13.04
N PHE A 13 11.11 8.82 12.39
CA PHE A 13 12.05 7.80 12.85
C PHE A 13 13.39 7.97 12.13
N ARG A 14 14.45 8.13 12.91
CA ARG A 14 15.76 7.79 12.42
C ARG A 14 15.96 6.27 12.50
N SER A 15 15.33 5.54 11.58
CA SER A 15 15.26 4.08 11.45
C SER A 15 14.49 3.33 12.56
N ILE A 16 13.54 2.49 12.16
CA ILE A 16 12.94 1.47 13.02
C ILE A 16 13.78 0.19 12.88
N ASP A 17 14.49 -0.19 13.92
CA ASP A 17 15.15 -1.47 14.02
C ASP A 17 14.18 -2.57 14.51
N ARG A 18 14.67 -3.80 14.64
CA ARG A 18 13.83 -4.94 15.05
C ARG A 18 13.28 -4.79 16.47
N GLU A 19 14.01 -4.18 17.39
CA GLU A 19 13.57 -3.96 18.76
C GLU A 19 12.42 -2.95 18.80
N LYS A 20 12.59 -1.83 18.14
CA LYS A 20 11.56 -0.79 18.01
C LYS A 20 10.31 -1.31 17.32
N LEU A 21 10.47 -2.11 16.26
CA LEU A 21 9.33 -2.74 15.59
C LEU A 21 8.58 -3.70 16.53
N ALA A 22 9.30 -4.55 17.27
CA ALA A 22 8.69 -5.46 18.23
C ALA A 22 7.91 -4.70 19.32
N TRP A 23 8.47 -3.60 19.82
CA TRP A 23 7.80 -2.74 20.79
C TRP A 23 6.52 -2.10 20.23
N ILE A 24 6.56 -1.60 18.97
CA ILE A 24 5.38 -1.04 18.30
C ILE A 24 4.31 -2.12 18.10
N MET A 25 4.72 -3.31 17.70
CA MET A 25 3.78 -4.43 17.52
C MET A 25 3.11 -4.81 18.85
N ASP A 26 3.86 -4.87 19.94
CA ASP A 26 3.31 -5.10 21.28
C ASP A 26 2.35 -3.96 21.69
N LEU A 27 2.77 -2.70 21.49
CA LEU A 27 1.93 -1.54 21.75
C LEU A 27 0.59 -1.63 21.03
N LYS A 28 0.60 -1.97 19.73
CA LYS A 28 -0.61 -1.95 18.89
C LYS A 28 -1.46 -3.20 19.08
N ASN A 29 -0.86 -4.37 19.14
CA ASN A 29 -1.58 -5.64 19.14
C ASN A 29 -2.04 -6.08 20.53
N ASN A 30 -1.21 -5.88 21.56
CA ASN A 30 -1.47 -6.34 22.91
C ASN A 30 -1.99 -5.23 23.81
N ARG A 31 -1.27 -4.12 23.90
CA ARG A 31 -1.60 -3.01 24.80
C ARG A 31 -2.70 -2.08 24.26
N ARG A 32 -2.98 -2.13 22.94
CA ARG A 32 -3.94 -1.24 22.26
C ARG A 32 -3.63 0.25 22.44
N GLY A 33 -2.37 0.58 22.67
CA GLY A 33 -1.88 1.93 22.93
C GLY A 33 -1.86 2.84 21.69
N ARG A 34 -1.49 4.08 21.92
CA ARG A 34 -1.35 5.10 20.89
C ARG A 34 0.11 5.25 20.47
N ILE A 35 0.34 5.52 19.17
CA ILE A 35 1.72 5.65 18.65
C ILE A 35 2.50 6.80 19.33
N LYS A 36 1.84 7.78 19.92
CA LYS A 36 2.49 8.82 20.72
C LYS A 36 3.36 8.22 21.84
N GLU A 37 2.93 7.12 22.45
CA GLU A 37 3.68 6.44 23.51
C GLU A 37 5.05 5.95 23.05
N TYR A 38 5.24 5.76 21.74
CA TYR A 38 6.54 5.41 21.19
C TYR A 38 7.52 6.58 21.30
N ALA A 39 7.08 7.81 21.06
CA ALA A 39 7.91 8.99 21.24
C ALA A 39 8.22 9.27 22.72
N ASP A 40 7.31 8.89 23.62
CA ASP A 40 7.52 9.00 25.06
C ASP A 40 8.51 7.92 25.58
N HIS A 41 8.70 6.83 24.81
CA HIS A 41 9.52 5.69 25.22
C HIS A 41 10.93 5.69 24.64
N PHE A 42 11.11 6.16 23.40
CA PHE A 42 12.41 6.16 22.74
C PHE A 42 12.96 7.58 22.55
N ASP A 43 14.20 7.81 22.98
CA ASP A 43 14.87 9.09 22.81
C ASP A 43 15.12 9.44 21.33
N GLY A 44 15.03 10.71 21.00
CA GLY A 44 15.29 11.23 19.65
C GLY A 44 14.18 10.97 18.63
N VAL A 45 12.98 10.67 19.13
CA VAL A 45 11.77 10.49 18.34
C VAL A 45 10.85 11.69 18.56
N GLU A 46 10.40 12.31 17.47
CA GLU A 46 9.39 13.37 17.53
C GLU A 46 8.02 12.82 17.13
N PHE A 47 7.00 13.19 17.88
CA PHE A 47 5.60 12.91 17.56
C PHE A 47 4.91 14.18 17.09
N THR A 48 4.46 14.19 15.83
CA THR A 48 3.61 15.25 15.30
C THR A 48 2.20 14.70 15.10
N ALA A 49 1.22 15.29 15.78
CA ALA A 49 -0.17 14.93 15.57
C ALA A 49 -0.64 15.44 14.20
N SER A 50 -1.01 14.52 13.31
CA SER A 50 -1.71 14.92 12.10
C SER A 50 -3.09 15.46 12.49
N LYS A 51 -3.45 16.63 11.97
CA LYS A 51 -4.81 17.16 12.07
C LYS A 51 -5.52 16.81 10.76
N PRO A 52 -6.52 15.93 10.78
CA PRO A 52 -7.41 15.86 9.64
C PRO A 52 -8.20 17.19 9.61
N GLU A 53 -8.16 17.86 8.47
CA GLU A 53 -9.05 18.91 8.04
C GLU A 53 -8.93 20.34 8.60
N PRO A 54 -9.20 21.27 7.73
CA PRO A 54 -9.45 21.18 6.26
C PRO A 54 -8.18 21.32 5.43
N ASN A 55 -7.04 21.20 6.03
CA ASN A 55 -5.74 21.55 5.46
C ASN A 55 -4.81 20.36 5.43
N LEU A 56 -3.81 20.45 4.60
CA LEU A 56 -2.78 19.49 4.27
C LEU A 56 -2.22 18.74 5.49
N ASN A 57 -2.12 17.42 5.35
CA ASN A 57 -1.46 16.61 6.35
C ASN A 57 0.06 16.76 6.18
N GLY A 58 0.71 17.50 7.06
CA GLY A 58 2.16 17.72 7.05
C GLY A 58 3.03 16.46 7.13
N LEU A 59 2.41 15.28 7.30
CA LEU A 59 3.07 14.00 7.14
C LEU A 59 3.66 13.83 5.73
N TRP A 60 2.89 14.21 4.72
CA TRP A 60 3.27 14.02 3.32
C TRP A 60 4.31 15.03 2.82
N ASP A 61 4.59 16.07 3.61
CA ASP A 61 5.73 17.00 3.40
C ASP A 61 7.06 16.46 3.96
N THR A 62 7.20 15.14 4.02
CA THR A 62 8.43 14.51 4.52
C THR A 62 9.22 13.89 3.37
N ASN A 63 10.52 14.15 3.35
CA ASN A 63 11.43 13.60 2.34
C ASN A 63 11.61 12.09 2.55
N VAL A 64 11.02 11.28 1.67
CA VAL A 64 11.07 9.82 1.68
C VAL A 64 11.21 9.26 0.27
N ASP A 65 11.83 8.11 0.13
CA ASP A 65 11.93 7.41 -1.16
C ASP A 65 10.61 6.74 -1.53
N ILE A 66 9.88 6.20 -0.54
CA ILE A 66 8.64 5.43 -0.73
C ILE A 66 7.59 5.90 0.26
N ALA A 67 6.38 6.18 -0.24
CA ALA A 67 5.20 6.47 0.58
C ALA A 67 4.20 5.32 0.53
N LEU A 68 3.70 4.92 1.70
CA LEU A 68 2.76 3.81 1.87
C LEU A 68 1.50 4.31 2.60
N PRO A 69 0.51 4.87 1.91
CA PRO A 69 -0.75 5.27 2.52
C PRO A 69 -1.57 4.03 2.90
N CYS A 70 -1.66 3.73 4.19
CA CYS A 70 -2.25 2.51 4.73
C CYS A 70 -3.37 2.75 5.74
N ALA A 71 -3.80 4.00 5.97
CA ALA A 71 -4.75 4.31 7.01
C ALA A 71 -6.20 4.32 6.54
N THR A 72 -6.57 5.27 5.71
CA THR A 72 -7.97 5.50 5.35
C THR A 72 -8.13 5.89 3.88
N GLN A 73 -9.39 5.88 3.44
CA GLN A 73 -9.77 6.42 2.14
C GLN A 73 -9.52 7.93 2.07
N ASN A 74 -9.09 8.42 0.90
CA ASN A 74 -8.79 9.83 0.63
C ASN A 74 -7.78 10.46 1.62
N GLU A 75 -6.74 9.71 1.92
CA GLU A 75 -5.66 10.08 2.82
C GLU A 75 -4.66 11.05 2.18
N ILE A 76 -4.53 11.00 0.85
CA ILE A 76 -3.66 11.87 0.05
C ILE A 76 -4.49 12.54 -1.03
N ASN A 77 -4.56 13.86 -1.00
CA ASN A 77 -5.16 14.67 -2.05
C ASN A 77 -4.11 15.17 -3.06
N GLY A 78 -4.53 15.96 -4.06
CA GLY A 78 -3.62 16.44 -5.10
C GLY A 78 -2.49 17.36 -4.58
N GLU A 79 -2.75 18.19 -3.58
CA GLU A 79 -1.76 19.08 -2.99
C GLU A 79 -0.73 18.29 -2.17
N GLU A 80 -1.18 17.30 -1.40
CA GLU A 80 -0.31 16.39 -0.63
C GLU A 80 0.53 15.49 -1.55
N ALA A 81 -0.05 15.07 -2.68
CA ALA A 81 0.70 14.36 -3.72
C ALA A 81 1.81 15.23 -4.31
N GLN A 82 1.55 16.53 -4.53
CA GLN A 82 2.57 17.47 -5.00
C GLN A 82 3.69 17.65 -3.98
N MET A 83 3.40 17.69 -2.68
CA MET A 83 4.43 17.72 -1.63
C MET A 83 5.36 16.50 -1.71
N LEU A 84 4.80 15.30 -1.90
CA LEU A 84 5.60 14.09 -2.07
C LEU A 84 6.47 14.14 -3.33
N VAL A 85 5.94 14.67 -4.43
CA VAL A 85 6.68 14.88 -5.69
C VAL A 85 7.81 15.90 -5.50
N ASP A 86 7.53 17.01 -4.85
CA ASP A 86 8.53 18.06 -4.58
C ASP A 86 9.65 17.55 -3.65
N ASN A 87 9.34 16.58 -2.80
CA ASN A 87 10.29 15.87 -1.95
C ASN A 87 10.94 14.64 -2.63
N GLU A 88 10.82 14.53 -3.97
CA GLU A 88 11.47 13.51 -4.80
C GLU A 88 11.10 12.06 -4.43
N VAL A 89 9.83 11.80 -4.07
CA VAL A 89 9.35 10.43 -3.84
C VAL A 89 9.51 9.59 -5.12
N ILE A 90 10.04 8.39 -4.98
CA ILE A 90 10.28 7.48 -6.12
C ILE A 90 9.03 6.63 -6.39
N ALA A 91 8.36 6.18 -5.33
CA ALA A 91 7.21 5.28 -5.45
C ALA A 91 6.15 5.53 -4.37
N VAL A 92 4.90 5.33 -4.76
CA VAL A 92 3.75 5.31 -3.85
C VAL A 92 3.01 4.00 -4.03
N ALA A 93 2.76 3.25 -2.94
CA ALA A 93 1.99 2.01 -2.99
C ALA A 93 0.86 2.03 -1.97
N GLU A 94 -0.35 1.92 -2.44
CA GLU A 94 -1.55 1.99 -1.63
C GLU A 94 -1.74 0.72 -0.80
N GLY A 95 -1.77 0.85 0.52
CA GLY A 95 -2.12 -0.25 1.44
C GLY A 95 -3.57 -0.18 1.90
N ALA A 96 -4.15 1.03 1.99
CA ALA A 96 -5.57 1.22 2.26
C ALA A 96 -6.43 1.07 0.99
N ASN A 97 -7.74 1.10 1.12
CA ASN A 97 -8.67 1.14 -0.01
C ASN A 97 -8.87 2.59 -0.46
N MET A 98 -8.43 2.91 -1.67
CA MET A 98 -8.51 4.25 -2.26
C MET A 98 -7.94 5.38 -1.36
N PRO A 99 -6.72 5.26 -0.85
CA PRO A 99 -6.15 6.31 0.00
C PRO A 99 -5.79 7.58 -0.80
N CYS A 100 -5.45 7.44 -2.08
CA CYS A 100 -5.16 8.56 -2.96
C CYS A 100 -6.41 8.99 -3.73
N THR A 101 -6.67 10.30 -3.79
CA THR A 101 -7.73 10.85 -4.64
C THR A 101 -7.33 10.74 -6.12
N PRO A 102 -8.28 10.83 -7.07
CA PRO A 102 -7.96 10.83 -8.50
C PRO A 102 -6.91 11.89 -8.87
N GLU A 103 -7.00 13.09 -8.29
CA GLU A 103 -6.07 14.18 -8.54
C GLU A 103 -4.66 13.85 -8.04
N ALA A 104 -4.55 13.13 -6.92
CA ALA A 104 -3.26 12.65 -6.41
C ALA A 104 -2.63 11.62 -7.36
N VAL A 105 -3.43 10.67 -7.87
CA VAL A 105 -2.97 9.66 -8.84
C VAL A 105 -2.51 10.31 -10.14
N GLU A 106 -3.25 11.31 -10.64
CA GLU A 106 -2.87 12.08 -11.82
C GLU A 106 -1.55 12.84 -11.59
N CYS A 107 -1.37 13.45 -10.42
CA CYS A 107 -0.14 14.13 -10.04
C CYS A 107 1.06 13.18 -10.07
N PHE A 108 0.95 11.98 -9.47
CA PHE A 108 2.02 10.98 -9.48
C PHE A 108 2.38 10.52 -10.90
N HIS A 109 1.38 10.23 -11.73
CA HIS A 109 1.62 9.82 -13.12
C HIS A 109 2.26 10.93 -13.95
N ALA A 110 1.80 12.18 -13.80
CA ALA A 110 2.34 13.32 -14.54
C ALA A 110 3.82 13.60 -14.21
N ASN A 111 4.26 13.25 -13.01
CA ASN A 111 5.62 13.46 -12.54
C ASN A 111 6.49 12.18 -12.58
N GLY A 112 6.01 11.10 -13.18
CA GLY A 112 6.78 9.87 -13.37
C GLY A 112 7.04 9.07 -12.08
N VAL A 113 6.27 9.31 -11.02
CA VAL A 113 6.33 8.54 -9.78
C VAL A 113 5.72 7.15 -10.02
N LEU A 114 6.40 6.11 -9.58
CA LEU A 114 5.86 4.74 -9.65
C LEU A 114 4.66 4.63 -8.70
N PHE A 115 3.49 4.35 -9.25
CA PHE A 115 2.26 4.27 -8.48
C PHE A 115 1.64 2.87 -8.54
N ALA A 116 1.51 2.22 -7.38
CA ALA A 116 0.85 0.92 -7.25
C ALA A 116 -0.55 1.08 -6.64
N PRO A 117 -1.62 0.87 -7.43
CA PRO A 117 -2.99 1.07 -6.98
C PRO A 117 -3.41 0.03 -5.95
N GLY A 118 -4.23 0.42 -4.97
CA GLY A 118 -4.70 -0.43 -3.87
C GLY A 118 -5.31 -1.74 -4.33
N LYS A 119 -6.09 -1.73 -5.40
CA LYS A 119 -6.69 -2.95 -5.99
C LYS A 119 -5.67 -4.05 -6.36
N ALA A 120 -4.39 -3.70 -6.50
CA ALA A 120 -3.30 -4.63 -6.74
C ALA A 120 -2.39 -4.74 -5.51
N SER A 121 -1.90 -3.62 -4.99
CA SER A 121 -0.90 -3.59 -3.91
C SER A 121 -1.45 -4.05 -2.55
N ASN A 122 -2.74 -3.83 -2.26
CA ASN A 122 -3.36 -4.28 -1.00
C ASN A 122 -4.06 -5.65 -1.09
N ALA A 123 -3.99 -6.32 -2.23
CA ALA A 123 -4.68 -7.60 -2.46
C ALA A 123 -4.22 -8.75 -1.53
N GLY A 124 -3.12 -8.57 -0.79
CA GLY A 124 -2.62 -9.54 0.17
C GLY A 124 -3.63 -9.90 1.26
N GLY A 125 -4.41 -8.93 1.74
CA GLY A 125 -5.46 -9.17 2.74
C GLY A 125 -6.54 -10.12 2.25
N VAL A 126 -7.12 -9.85 1.08
CA VAL A 126 -8.16 -10.71 0.48
C VAL A 126 -7.58 -12.04 0.01
N ALA A 127 -6.33 -12.07 -0.46
CA ALA A 127 -5.66 -13.31 -0.84
C ALA A 127 -5.50 -14.25 0.36
N THR A 128 -5.11 -13.72 1.52
CA THR A 128 -5.02 -14.48 2.77
C THR A 128 -6.38 -15.04 3.19
N SER A 129 -7.45 -14.24 3.09
CA SER A 129 -8.82 -14.74 3.32
C SER A 129 -9.20 -15.88 2.37
N GLY A 130 -8.82 -15.77 1.09
CA GLY A 130 -9.03 -16.85 0.12
C GLY A 130 -8.24 -18.12 0.46
N LEU A 131 -7.01 -17.98 0.94
CA LEU A 131 -6.23 -19.12 1.43
C LEU A 131 -6.86 -19.75 2.68
N GLU A 132 -7.37 -18.95 3.61
CA GLU A 132 -8.10 -19.43 4.78
C GLU A 132 -9.34 -20.22 4.38
N MET A 133 -10.14 -19.69 3.47
CA MET A 133 -11.33 -20.41 2.96
C MET A 133 -10.95 -21.74 2.30
N SER A 134 -9.87 -21.76 1.53
CA SER A 134 -9.35 -22.97 0.89
C SER A 134 -8.89 -24.01 1.93
N GLN A 135 -8.14 -23.58 2.93
CA GLN A 135 -7.69 -24.43 4.03
C GLN A 135 -8.87 -25.05 4.79
N ASN A 136 -9.86 -24.22 5.12
CA ASN A 136 -11.07 -24.66 5.83
C ASN A 136 -11.88 -25.67 4.99
N SER A 137 -12.01 -25.44 3.69
CA SER A 137 -12.70 -26.34 2.77
C SER A 137 -11.99 -27.69 2.65
N LEU A 138 -10.68 -27.69 2.62
CA LEU A 138 -9.86 -28.92 2.58
C LEU A 138 -9.80 -29.64 3.93
N ARG A 139 -10.22 -28.99 5.02
CA ARG A 139 -10.09 -29.48 6.40
C ARG A 139 -8.64 -29.80 6.77
N MET A 140 -7.70 -29.00 6.28
CA MET A 140 -6.26 -29.11 6.51
C MET A 140 -5.74 -27.84 7.15
N ASN A 141 -4.62 -27.95 7.85
CA ASN A 141 -3.91 -26.80 8.39
C ASN A 141 -2.59 -26.65 7.64
N TRP A 142 -2.30 -25.42 7.20
CA TRP A 142 -1.01 -25.05 6.67
C TRP A 142 -0.18 -24.38 7.76
N THR A 143 1.13 -24.53 7.66
CA THR A 143 2.06 -23.79 8.52
C THR A 143 2.06 -22.31 8.11
N ARG A 144 2.59 -21.46 8.98
CA ARG A 144 2.77 -20.03 8.68
C ARG A 144 3.62 -19.83 7.43
N GLU A 145 4.68 -20.61 7.31
CA GLU A 145 5.63 -20.56 6.19
C GLU A 145 4.96 -20.96 4.86
N GLU A 146 4.10 -21.97 4.88
CA GLU A 146 3.34 -22.38 3.69
C GLU A 146 2.34 -21.30 3.25
N VAL A 147 1.66 -20.65 4.19
CA VAL A 147 0.76 -19.52 3.88
C VAL A 147 1.53 -18.34 3.32
N ASP A 148 2.66 -17.99 3.93
CA ASP A 148 3.51 -16.89 3.51
C ASP A 148 4.04 -17.09 2.08
N GLN A 149 4.55 -18.28 1.75
CA GLN A 149 5.01 -18.63 0.40
C GLN A 149 3.87 -18.56 -0.65
N LYS A 150 2.67 -19.02 -0.28
CA LYS A 150 1.50 -18.92 -1.18
C LYS A 150 1.12 -17.47 -1.42
N LEU A 151 1.12 -16.66 -0.36
CA LEU A 151 0.81 -15.23 -0.43
C LEU A 151 1.84 -14.49 -1.29
N GLU A 152 3.13 -14.74 -1.08
CA GLU A 152 4.20 -14.17 -1.90
C GLU A 152 4.00 -14.51 -3.38
N GLY A 153 3.75 -15.77 -3.71
CA GLY A 153 3.47 -16.20 -5.09
C GLY A 153 2.26 -15.50 -5.70
N ILE A 154 1.19 -15.27 -4.92
CA ILE A 154 0.01 -14.54 -5.37
C ILE A 154 0.37 -13.08 -5.67
N MET A 155 1.10 -12.41 -4.79
CA MET A 155 1.47 -11.00 -4.96
C MET A 155 2.42 -10.80 -6.14
N ILE A 156 3.41 -11.69 -6.34
CA ILE A 156 4.29 -11.70 -7.52
C ILE A 156 3.46 -11.82 -8.80
N ASN A 157 2.48 -12.72 -8.84
CA ASN A 157 1.62 -12.91 -10.01
C ASN A 157 0.72 -11.69 -10.28
N ILE A 158 0.20 -11.03 -9.24
CA ILE A 158 -0.59 -9.79 -9.38
C ILE A 158 0.27 -8.70 -10.00
N HIS A 159 1.47 -8.48 -9.47
CA HIS A 159 2.42 -7.52 -10.01
C HIS A 159 2.74 -7.82 -11.48
N LYS A 160 3.14 -9.05 -11.79
CA LYS A 160 3.48 -9.48 -13.14
C LYS A 160 2.33 -9.25 -14.12
N ASN A 161 1.11 -9.67 -13.76
CA ASN A 161 -0.06 -9.50 -14.61
C ASN A 161 -0.37 -8.01 -14.88
N ALA A 162 -0.29 -7.15 -13.87
CA ALA A 162 -0.52 -5.72 -14.04
C ALA A 162 0.56 -5.08 -14.93
N PHE A 163 1.83 -5.42 -14.68
CA PHE A 163 2.97 -4.91 -15.43
C PHE A 163 2.91 -5.33 -16.90
N GLU A 164 2.84 -6.64 -17.18
CA GLU A 164 2.83 -7.19 -18.54
C GLU A 164 1.60 -6.71 -19.33
N THR A 165 0.46 -6.53 -18.67
CA THR A 165 -0.74 -6.00 -19.29
C THR A 165 -0.58 -4.54 -19.66
N ALA A 166 -0.01 -3.71 -18.79
CA ALA A 166 0.28 -2.30 -19.12
C ALA A 166 1.22 -2.21 -20.33
N GLU A 167 2.30 -2.99 -20.36
CA GLU A 167 3.21 -3.06 -21.51
C GLU A 167 2.49 -3.46 -22.81
N LYS A 168 1.72 -4.55 -22.75
CA LYS A 168 0.98 -5.10 -23.92
C LYS A 168 0.01 -4.10 -24.54
N TYR A 169 -0.60 -3.25 -23.72
CA TYR A 169 -1.58 -2.25 -24.16
C TYR A 169 -1.00 -0.85 -24.37
N GLY A 170 0.34 -0.73 -24.44
CA GLY A 170 1.03 0.52 -24.80
C GLY A 170 1.05 1.56 -23.69
N MET A 171 0.92 1.15 -22.45
CA MET A 171 0.95 2.02 -21.26
C MET A 171 2.02 1.56 -20.27
N PRO A 172 3.31 1.47 -20.68
CA PRO A 172 4.37 0.95 -19.84
C PRO A 172 4.47 1.72 -18.52
N GLY A 173 4.65 0.99 -17.41
CA GLY A 173 4.75 1.57 -16.07
C GLY A 173 3.41 2.04 -15.46
N ASN A 174 2.30 2.03 -16.19
CA ASN A 174 1.00 2.41 -15.67
C ASN A 174 0.29 1.21 -15.02
N TYR A 175 0.58 0.96 -13.74
CA TYR A 175 -0.04 -0.15 -13.00
C TYR A 175 -1.54 0.00 -12.78
N VAL A 176 -2.07 1.23 -12.80
CA VAL A 176 -3.52 1.48 -12.71
C VAL A 176 -4.23 0.92 -13.94
N ALA A 177 -3.74 1.29 -15.13
CA ALA A 177 -4.26 0.77 -16.38
C ALA A 177 -4.05 -0.75 -16.49
N GLY A 178 -2.85 -1.23 -16.18
CA GLY A 178 -2.52 -2.66 -16.20
C GLY A 178 -3.43 -3.50 -15.33
N ALA A 179 -3.65 -3.11 -14.08
CA ALA A 179 -4.54 -3.81 -13.16
C ALA A 179 -6.00 -3.79 -13.63
N ASN A 180 -6.49 -2.65 -14.14
CA ASN A 180 -7.84 -2.53 -14.65
C ASN A 180 -8.07 -3.43 -15.88
N ILE A 181 -7.17 -3.38 -16.84
CA ILE A 181 -7.29 -4.17 -18.09
C ILE A 181 -7.14 -5.66 -17.78
N ALA A 182 -6.17 -6.06 -16.95
CA ALA A 182 -5.98 -7.47 -16.56
C ALA A 182 -7.23 -8.04 -15.87
N GLY A 183 -7.86 -7.27 -14.99
CA GLY A 183 -9.12 -7.65 -14.35
C GLY A 183 -10.28 -7.76 -15.35
N PHE A 184 -10.42 -6.77 -16.25
CA PHE A 184 -11.46 -6.75 -17.27
C PHE A 184 -11.33 -7.92 -18.25
N LEU A 185 -10.12 -8.27 -18.68
CA LEU A 185 -9.89 -9.36 -19.64
C LEU A 185 -10.44 -10.70 -19.14
N LYS A 186 -10.31 -11.01 -17.86
CA LYS A 186 -10.87 -12.23 -17.29
C LYS A 186 -12.40 -12.30 -17.43
N VAL A 187 -13.07 -11.17 -17.23
CA VAL A 187 -14.53 -11.08 -17.38
C VAL A 187 -14.91 -11.14 -18.87
N ALA A 188 -14.20 -10.42 -19.71
CA ALA A 188 -14.46 -10.40 -21.16
C ALA A 188 -14.28 -11.79 -21.80
N GLU A 189 -13.21 -12.51 -21.44
CA GLU A 189 -12.98 -13.88 -21.91
C GLU A 189 -14.07 -14.86 -21.43
N ALA A 190 -14.51 -14.74 -20.19
CA ALA A 190 -15.62 -15.53 -19.66
C ALA A 190 -16.92 -15.22 -20.41
N MET A 191 -17.22 -13.96 -20.67
CA MET A 191 -18.40 -13.55 -21.45
C MET A 191 -18.33 -14.07 -22.89
N GLN A 192 -17.17 -14.04 -23.52
CA GLN A 192 -17.01 -14.60 -24.88
C GLN A 192 -17.21 -16.14 -24.88
N ALA A 193 -16.69 -16.83 -23.86
CA ALA A 193 -16.81 -18.29 -23.78
C ALA A 193 -18.23 -18.76 -23.45
N GLN A 194 -18.98 -18.01 -22.66
CA GLN A 194 -20.31 -18.37 -22.17
C GLN A 194 -21.44 -17.73 -23.00
N GLY A 195 -21.12 -16.77 -23.85
CA GLY A 195 -22.09 -15.96 -24.57
C GLY A 195 -22.58 -14.77 -23.71
N MET A 196 -23.18 -13.78 -24.38
CA MET A 196 -23.88 -12.69 -23.68
C MET A 196 -25.25 -13.22 -23.26
N VAL A 197 -25.50 -13.22 -21.96
CA VAL A 197 -26.78 -13.61 -21.34
C VAL A 197 -27.62 -12.35 -21.13
#